data_948160f4c2d6858d8868d421da280b55
#
_entry.id   948160f4c2d6858d8868d421da280b55
#
_cell.length_a   1.000
_cell.length_b   1.000
_cell.length_c   1.000
_cell.angle_alpha   90.00
_cell.angle_beta   90.00
_cell.angle_gamma   90.00
#
_symmetry.space_group_name_H-M   'P 1'
#
loop_
_entity.id
_entity.type
_entity.pdbx_description
1 polymer ?
#
loop_
_entity_poly.entity_id
_entity_poly.type
_entity_poly.pdbx_seq_one_letter_code
_entity_poly.pdbx_strand_id
1 'polypeptide(L)'
;MSLDYLGYELKELKATDNSGGGVFSGYASTWEKDLYDDVIVKGAFEQTLSADFKAGGAGIPIHWQHKDGSPNDVIGETLSAVEDEHGLLITAKLDTDIAEGKRAYDLLKRGLIHQMSIGFIAEKTAWVESEEAKSPWDGYREIRQLKLFEISLVQVAANQGAEVLEVKAGRAISKANEDKIRTAYEALGELLDSITE
;
A
#
# COMPACT_ATOMS: atom_id res chain seq x y z
N MET A 1 -23.27 16.55 -14.97
CA MET A 1 -23.28 15.58 -13.88
C MET A 1 -21.87 15.49 -13.36
N SER A 2 -21.61 16.11 -12.24
CA SER A 2 -20.31 16.19 -11.58
C SER A 2 -20.12 14.91 -10.79
N LEU A 3 -19.03 14.18 -11.06
CA LEU A 3 -18.61 13.03 -10.25
C LEU A 3 -17.96 13.60 -9.00
N ASP A 4 -18.67 13.56 -7.88
CA ASP A 4 -18.11 13.87 -6.58
C ASP A 4 -17.21 12.71 -6.15
N TYR A 5 -15.91 12.90 -6.38
CA TYR A 5 -14.89 12.13 -5.69
C TYR A 5 -14.89 12.62 -4.24
N LEU A 6 -15.26 11.76 -3.30
CA LEU A 6 -14.94 11.92 -1.89
C LEU A 6 -13.41 11.78 -1.76
N GLY A 7 -12.71 12.85 -2.08
CA GLY A 7 -11.28 12.96 -1.88
C GLY A 7 -11.01 13.16 -0.41
N TYR A 8 -10.50 12.14 0.28
CA TYR A 8 -9.72 12.38 1.48
C TYR A 8 -8.46 13.11 1.03
N GLU A 9 -8.27 14.35 1.51
CA GLU A 9 -7.07 15.15 1.21
C GLU A 9 -5.84 14.32 1.54
N LEU A 10 -5.07 14.00 0.50
CA LEU A 10 -3.71 13.49 0.62
C LEU A 10 -2.98 14.48 1.52
N LYS A 11 -2.57 14.02 2.72
CA LYS A 11 -1.59 14.70 3.53
C LYS A 11 -0.45 15.02 2.60
N GLU A 12 -0.21 16.31 2.31
CA GLU A 12 0.91 16.73 1.49
C GLU A 12 2.14 15.93 1.93
N LEU A 13 2.60 15.04 1.06
CA LEU A 13 3.90 14.44 1.21
C LEU A 13 4.89 15.59 1.09
N LYS A 14 5.20 16.22 2.23
CA LYS A 14 6.36 17.09 2.29
C LYS A 14 7.52 16.22 1.85
N ALA A 15 7.99 16.49 0.64
CA ALA A 15 9.20 15.91 0.09
C ALA A 15 10.40 16.37 0.95
N THR A 16 10.55 15.77 2.12
CA THR A 16 11.66 16.02 3.05
C THR A 16 12.43 14.74 3.31
N ASP A 17 12.46 13.82 2.33
CA ASP A 17 13.47 12.78 2.39
C ASP A 17 13.84 12.34 0.97
N ASN A 18 15.07 12.71 0.57
CA ASN A 18 15.71 12.32 -0.69
C ASN A 18 16.15 10.83 -0.70
N SER A 19 15.74 10.05 0.28
CA SER A 19 15.96 8.60 0.31
C SER A 19 14.81 7.87 -0.41
N GLY A 20 14.70 8.06 -1.72
CA GLY A 20 13.63 7.49 -2.56
C GLY A 20 13.61 5.97 -2.70
N GLY A 21 14.16 5.23 -1.74
CA GLY A 21 14.11 3.77 -1.67
C GLY A 21 12.98 3.26 -0.78
N GLY A 22 12.46 2.07 -1.09
CA GLY A 22 11.49 1.38 -0.25
C GLY A 22 10.02 1.61 -0.59
N VAL A 23 9.67 2.59 -1.42
CA VAL A 23 8.27 2.90 -1.75
C VAL A 23 7.75 1.95 -2.83
N PHE A 24 6.55 1.43 -2.60
CA PHE A 24 5.81 0.61 -3.55
C PHE A 24 4.32 0.91 -3.49
N SER A 25 3.58 0.54 -4.52
CA SER A 25 2.12 0.64 -4.56
C SER A 25 1.51 -0.59 -5.21
N GLY A 26 0.26 -0.87 -4.88
CA GLY A 26 -0.49 -2.01 -5.42
C GLY A 26 -1.77 -2.27 -4.63
N TYR A 27 -2.47 -3.34 -4.99
CA TYR A 27 -3.68 -3.76 -4.30
C TYR A 27 -3.36 -4.70 -3.17
N ALA A 28 -3.70 -4.31 -1.94
CA ALA A 28 -3.57 -5.18 -0.76
C ALA A 28 -4.70 -6.21 -0.69
N SER A 29 -5.83 -5.94 -1.31
CA SER A 29 -6.99 -6.82 -1.50
C SER A 29 -7.78 -6.35 -2.72
N THR A 30 -8.42 -7.27 -3.43
CA THR A 30 -9.39 -6.96 -4.49
C THR A 30 -10.77 -7.42 -4.08
N TRP A 31 -11.81 -7.02 -4.84
CA TRP A 31 -13.19 -7.46 -4.61
C TRP A 31 -13.47 -8.86 -5.13
N GLU A 32 -12.47 -9.55 -5.69
CA GLU A 32 -12.59 -10.91 -6.18
C GLU A 32 -12.58 -11.92 -5.03
N LYS A 33 -13.26 -13.04 -5.26
CA LYS A 33 -13.27 -14.15 -4.31
C LYS A 33 -11.87 -14.73 -4.09
N ASP A 34 -11.49 -14.91 -2.85
CA ASP A 34 -10.21 -15.45 -2.47
C ASP A 34 -10.18 -17.00 -2.42
N LEU A 35 -9.03 -17.59 -2.06
CA LEU A 35 -8.85 -19.04 -1.97
C LEU A 35 -9.59 -19.70 -0.79
N TYR A 36 -10.17 -18.92 0.11
CA TYR A 36 -10.97 -19.38 1.25
C TYR A 36 -12.47 -19.20 1.04
N ASP A 37 -12.89 -18.87 -0.19
CA ASP A 37 -14.26 -18.52 -0.55
C ASP A 37 -14.78 -17.27 0.20
N ASP A 38 -13.89 -16.34 0.49
CA ASP A 38 -14.22 -15.02 1.03
C ASP A 38 -14.27 -13.98 -0.09
N VAL A 39 -15.26 -13.09 -0.01
CA VAL A 39 -15.38 -11.90 -0.84
C VAL A 39 -15.44 -10.68 0.07
N ILE A 40 -14.43 -9.82 -0.01
CA ILE A 40 -14.48 -8.53 0.66
C ILE A 40 -15.24 -7.57 -0.25
N VAL A 41 -16.29 -6.94 0.24
CA VAL A 41 -17.08 -6.01 -0.56
C VAL A 41 -16.60 -4.58 -0.37
N LYS A 42 -16.76 -3.75 -1.40
CA LYS A 42 -16.42 -2.33 -1.33
C LYS A 42 -17.15 -1.64 -0.16
N GLY A 43 -16.44 -0.84 0.62
CA GLY A 43 -16.89 -0.22 1.86
C GLY A 43 -16.49 -0.99 3.12
N ALA A 44 -15.97 -2.22 3.00
CA ALA A 44 -15.60 -3.04 4.15
C ALA A 44 -14.44 -2.46 4.97
N PHE A 45 -13.54 -1.68 4.37
CA PHE A 45 -12.38 -1.06 5.01
C PHE A 45 -12.67 0.34 5.58
N GLU A 46 -13.84 0.94 5.28
CA GLU A 46 -14.15 2.34 5.59
C GLU A 46 -13.87 2.72 7.04
N GLN A 47 -14.26 1.86 7.99
CA GLN A 47 -14.05 2.12 9.41
C GLN A 47 -12.55 2.19 9.76
N THR A 48 -11.73 1.25 9.28
CA THR A 48 -10.28 1.25 9.50
C THR A 48 -9.65 2.46 8.84
N LEU A 49 -9.98 2.73 7.56
CA LEU A 49 -9.40 3.85 6.82
C LEU A 49 -9.69 5.19 7.49
N SER A 50 -10.93 5.40 7.97
CA SER A 50 -11.31 6.63 8.67
C SER A 50 -10.64 6.78 10.04
N ALA A 51 -10.25 5.69 10.69
CA ALA A 51 -9.57 5.71 11.99
C ALA A 51 -8.06 5.93 11.84
N ASP A 52 -7.41 5.17 10.96
CA ASP A 52 -5.95 5.03 10.93
C ASP A 52 -5.28 6.04 9.99
N PHE A 53 -5.96 6.52 8.96
CA PHE A 53 -5.41 7.49 8.01
C PHE A 53 -5.86 8.95 8.24
N LYS A 54 -6.62 9.21 9.29
CA LYS A 54 -6.90 10.58 9.73
C LYS A 54 -5.68 11.23 10.40
N ALA A 55 -5.72 12.55 10.57
CA ALA A 55 -4.67 13.28 11.30
C ALA A 55 -4.47 12.70 12.70
N GLY A 56 -3.26 12.21 12.99
CA GLY A 56 -2.91 11.55 14.24
C GLY A 56 -3.22 10.05 14.30
N GLY A 57 -3.70 9.44 13.23
CA GLY A 57 -3.82 7.99 13.11
C GLY A 57 -2.46 7.31 12.96
N ALA A 58 -2.39 6.03 13.33
CA ALA A 58 -1.14 5.26 13.39
C ALA A 58 -0.67 4.74 12.02
N GLY A 59 -1.55 4.69 11.02
CA GLY A 59 -1.33 3.95 9.78
C GLY A 59 -1.44 2.43 9.99
N ILE A 60 -1.29 1.68 8.91
CA ILE A 60 -1.31 0.21 8.93
C ILE A 60 0.13 -0.28 8.68
N PRO A 61 0.68 -1.12 9.58
CA PRO A 61 2.03 -1.64 9.42
C PRO A 61 2.13 -2.60 8.24
N ILE A 62 3.32 -2.65 7.62
CA ILE A 62 3.68 -3.66 6.62
C ILE A 62 4.48 -4.74 7.31
N HIS A 63 4.02 -5.99 7.20
CA HIS A 63 4.66 -7.17 7.75
C HIS A 63 5.29 -8.06 6.68
N TRP A 64 6.07 -9.03 7.12
CA TRP A 64 6.61 -10.10 6.30
C TRP A 64 5.91 -11.41 6.63
N GLN A 65 5.14 -11.97 5.66
CA GLN A 65 4.52 -13.30 5.79
C GLN A 65 3.62 -13.45 7.03
N HIS A 66 2.85 -12.41 7.39
CA HIS A 66 1.97 -12.40 8.58
C HIS A 66 2.70 -12.66 9.91
N LYS A 67 4.00 -12.40 9.97
CA LYS A 67 4.76 -12.54 11.22
C LYS A 67 4.50 -11.34 12.13
N ASP A 68 4.30 -11.62 13.41
CA ASP A 68 3.99 -10.61 14.44
C ASP A 68 4.70 -10.89 15.78
N GLY A 69 5.62 -11.86 15.80
CA GLY A 69 6.31 -12.32 17.01
C GLY A 69 7.50 -11.48 17.43
N SER A 70 7.96 -10.55 16.58
CA SER A 70 9.15 -9.74 16.81
C SER A 70 8.93 -8.30 16.30
N PRO A 71 9.54 -7.29 16.93
CA PRO A 71 9.56 -5.93 16.39
C PRO A 71 10.13 -5.84 14.97
N ASN A 72 11.01 -6.77 14.59
CA ASN A 72 11.60 -6.84 13.24
C ASN A 72 10.63 -7.38 12.18
N ASP A 73 9.47 -7.91 12.59
CA ASP A 73 8.44 -8.40 11.68
C ASP A 73 7.64 -7.25 11.06
N VAL A 74 7.66 -6.06 11.69
CA VAL A 74 7.20 -4.80 11.07
C VAL A 74 8.32 -4.29 10.18
N ILE A 75 8.15 -4.43 8.88
CA ILE A 75 9.16 -4.10 7.87
C ILE A 75 8.88 -2.79 7.14
N GLY A 76 7.80 -2.09 7.48
CA GLY A 76 7.41 -0.84 6.85
C GLY A 76 6.04 -0.34 7.31
N GLU A 77 5.55 0.68 6.63
CA GLU A 77 4.29 1.35 6.92
C GLU A 77 3.51 1.70 5.66
N THR A 78 2.18 1.75 5.75
CA THR A 78 1.35 2.33 4.69
C THR A 78 1.36 3.84 4.77
N LEU A 79 1.57 4.49 3.62
CA LEU A 79 1.54 5.94 3.47
C LEU A 79 0.15 6.44 3.08
N SER A 80 -0.58 5.65 2.29
CA SER A 80 -1.96 5.91 1.90
C SER A 80 -2.68 4.61 1.58
N ALA A 81 -3.99 4.60 1.77
CA ALA A 81 -4.87 3.52 1.36
C ALA A 81 -6.22 4.10 0.93
N VAL A 82 -6.78 3.58 -0.16
CA VAL A 82 -8.06 4.01 -0.71
C VAL A 82 -8.78 2.81 -1.34
N GLU A 83 -10.08 2.73 -1.13
CA GLU A 83 -10.94 1.81 -1.88
C GLU A 83 -11.31 2.42 -3.24
N ASP A 84 -11.01 1.73 -4.32
CA ASP A 84 -11.42 2.11 -5.68
C ASP A 84 -12.36 1.06 -6.31
N GLU A 85 -12.49 1.06 -7.64
CA GLU A 85 -13.36 0.10 -8.33
C GLU A 85 -12.79 -1.32 -8.37
N HIS A 86 -11.50 -1.49 -8.09
CA HIS A 86 -10.80 -2.78 -8.18
C HIS A 86 -10.53 -3.40 -6.81
N GLY A 87 -10.25 -2.59 -5.78
CA GLY A 87 -9.89 -3.10 -4.46
C GLY A 87 -9.39 -2.04 -3.50
N LEU A 88 -8.62 -2.46 -2.51
CA LEU A 88 -7.89 -1.61 -1.58
C LEU A 88 -6.51 -1.29 -2.18
N LEU A 89 -6.41 -0.14 -2.85
CA LEU A 89 -5.15 0.39 -3.39
C LEU A 89 -4.35 1.04 -2.27
N ILE A 90 -3.09 0.68 -2.14
CA ILE A 90 -2.18 1.26 -1.15
C ILE A 90 -0.92 1.85 -1.78
N THR A 91 -0.34 2.83 -1.11
CA THR A 91 1.07 3.19 -1.23
C THR A 91 1.72 2.94 0.11
N ALA A 92 2.86 2.25 0.11
CA ALA A 92 3.58 1.89 1.31
C ALA A 92 5.09 2.14 1.17
N LYS A 93 5.78 2.20 2.30
CA LYS A 93 7.24 2.36 2.36
C LYS A 93 7.82 1.30 3.27
N LEU A 94 8.79 0.56 2.75
CA LEU A 94 9.60 -0.37 3.54
C LEU A 94 10.70 0.40 4.27
N ASP A 95 10.97 -0.02 5.49
CA ASP A 95 12.11 0.48 6.27
C ASP A 95 13.40 -0.18 5.76
N THR A 96 14.10 0.51 4.86
CA THR A 96 15.34 0.03 4.27
C THR A 96 16.56 0.18 5.18
N ASP A 97 16.40 0.78 6.35
CA ASP A 97 17.47 0.90 7.35
C ASP A 97 17.58 -0.35 8.21
N ILE A 98 16.53 -1.19 8.27
CA ILE A 98 16.58 -2.51 8.88
C ILE A 98 16.84 -3.59 7.83
N ALA A 99 17.50 -4.68 8.27
CA ALA A 99 17.91 -5.77 7.37
C ALA A 99 16.71 -6.45 6.68
N GLU A 100 15.64 -6.68 7.39
CA GLU A 100 14.41 -7.32 6.93
C GLU A 100 13.68 -6.48 5.88
N GLY A 101 13.48 -5.18 6.14
CA GLY A 101 12.85 -4.26 5.20
C GLY A 101 13.68 -4.05 3.93
N LYS A 102 15.01 -3.91 4.08
CA LYS A 102 15.93 -3.86 2.94
C LYS A 102 15.86 -5.13 2.10
N ARG A 103 15.84 -6.30 2.75
CA ARG A 103 15.73 -7.59 2.06
C ARG A 103 14.42 -7.73 1.31
N ALA A 104 13.30 -7.36 1.94
CA ALA A 104 11.98 -7.36 1.31
C ALA A 104 11.95 -6.44 0.07
N TYR A 105 12.51 -5.24 0.18
CA TYR A 105 12.64 -4.31 -0.94
C TYR A 105 13.46 -4.86 -2.10
N ASP A 106 14.59 -5.52 -1.82
CA ASP A 106 15.41 -6.16 -2.85
C ASP A 106 14.67 -7.31 -3.55
N LEU A 107 13.82 -8.06 -2.83
CA LEU A 107 12.98 -9.09 -3.41
C LEU A 107 11.88 -8.52 -4.30
N LEU A 108 11.22 -7.42 -3.88
CA LEU A 108 10.23 -6.69 -4.68
C LEU A 108 10.85 -6.17 -5.99
N LYS A 109 11.99 -5.49 -5.93
CA LYS A 109 12.67 -4.97 -7.13
C LYS A 109 13.01 -6.05 -8.15
N ARG A 110 13.28 -7.25 -7.68
CA ARG A 110 13.61 -8.42 -8.51
C ARG A 110 12.37 -9.18 -8.98
N GLY A 111 11.16 -8.79 -8.56
CA GLY A 111 9.92 -9.50 -8.86
C GLY A 111 9.82 -10.90 -8.22
N LEU A 112 10.67 -11.21 -7.22
CA LEU A 112 10.65 -12.50 -6.52
C LEU A 112 9.56 -12.59 -5.46
N ILE A 113 9.10 -11.45 -4.99
CA ILE A 113 7.88 -11.23 -4.21
C ILE A 113 7.11 -10.14 -4.92
N HIS A 114 5.82 -10.32 -5.12
CA HIS A 114 4.96 -9.36 -5.81
C HIS A 114 3.52 -9.41 -5.32
N GLN A 115 3.21 -10.23 -4.32
CA GLN A 115 1.86 -10.35 -3.79
C GLN A 115 1.76 -9.78 -2.37
N MET A 116 0.55 -9.33 -2.05
CA MET A 116 0.17 -8.84 -0.74
C MET A 116 -0.97 -9.66 -0.15
N SER A 117 -1.07 -9.67 1.16
CA SER A 117 -2.18 -10.24 1.91
C SER A 117 -2.50 -9.33 3.08
N ILE A 118 -3.67 -9.49 3.68
CA ILE A 118 -4.14 -8.67 4.78
C ILE A 118 -4.42 -9.51 6.02
N GLY A 119 -4.06 -8.98 7.19
CA GLY A 119 -4.46 -9.49 8.49
C GLY A 119 -5.61 -8.65 9.05
N PHE A 120 -6.77 -9.28 9.27
CA PHE A 120 -7.99 -8.57 9.69
C PHE A 120 -8.90 -9.42 10.59
N ILE A 121 -9.83 -8.76 11.27
CA ILE A 121 -10.98 -9.39 11.90
C ILE A 121 -12.24 -8.99 11.13
N ALA A 122 -13.01 -9.99 10.67
CA ALA A 122 -14.30 -9.74 10.07
C ALA A 122 -15.33 -9.37 11.17
N GLU A 123 -15.94 -8.20 11.04
CA GLU A 123 -16.91 -7.67 12.01
C GLU A 123 -18.35 -7.88 11.56
N LYS A 124 -18.61 -7.76 10.24
CA LYS A 124 -19.92 -8.06 9.64
C LYS A 124 -19.73 -8.96 8.43
N THR A 125 -20.40 -10.07 8.44
CA THR A 125 -20.36 -11.05 7.35
C THR A 125 -21.77 -11.49 6.96
N ALA A 126 -21.90 -12.01 5.74
CA ALA A 126 -23.09 -12.71 5.26
C ALA A 126 -22.64 -13.92 4.44
N TRP A 127 -23.45 -14.98 4.50
CA TRP A 127 -23.30 -16.10 3.58
C TRP A 127 -24.13 -15.83 2.32
N VAL A 128 -23.55 -16.01 1.16
CA VAL A 128 -24.21 -15.87 -0.14
C VAL A 128 -24.18 -17.23 -0.82
N GLU A 129 -25.35 -17.81 -1.06
CA GLU A 129 -25.49 -19.06 -1.79
C GLU A 129 -25.15 -18.84 -3.28
N SER A 130 -24.46 -19.79 -3.90
CA SER A 130 -24.24 -19.79 -5.35
C SER A 130 -25.57 -19.95 -6.08
N GLU A 131 -25.75 -19.31 -7.23
CA GLU A 131 -26.95 -19.48 -8.09
C GLU A 131 -27.14 -20.94 -8.53
N GLU A 132 -26.07 -21.72 -8.62
CA GLU A 132 -26.08 -23.13 -8.99
C GLU A 132 -25.93 -24.07 -7.77
N ALA A 133 -26.20 -23.57 -6.56
CA ALA A 133 -26.00 -24.31 -5.32
C ALA A 133 -26.72 -25.64 -5.32
N LYS A 134 -25.99 -26.71 -5.09
CA LYS A 134 -26.49 -28.09 -4.89
C LYS A 134 -26.56 -28.46 -3.41
N SER A 135 -26.01 -27.63 -2.57
CA SER A 135 -25.85 -27.77 -1.14
C SER A 135 -25.91 -26.39 -0.47
N PRO A 136 -26.41 -26.27 0.77
CA PRO A 136 -26.36 -25.03 1.54
C PRO A 136 -24.92 -24.49 1.78
N TRP A 137 -23.92 -25.31 1.49
CA TRP A 137 -22.51 -24.96 1.62
C TRP A 137 -21.88 -24.47 0.31
N ASP A 138 -22.65 -24.54 -0.79
CA ASP A 138 -22.19 -24.08 -2.11
C ASP A 138 -22.41 -22.58 -2.21
N GLY A 139 -21.45 -21.79 -1.73
CA GLY A 139 -21.52 -20.35 -1.68
C GLY A 139 -20.21 -19.72 -1.30
N TYR A 140 -20.29 -18.50 -0.82
CA TYR A 140 -19.13 -17.74 -0.33
C TYR A 140 -19.53 -16.86 0.83
N ARG A 141 -18.54 -16.47 1.64
CA ARG A 141 -18.72 -15.53 2.73
C ARG A 141 -18.43 -14.11 2.26
N GLU A 142 -19.41 -13.24 2.26
CA GLU A 142 -19.20 -11.80 2.12
C GLU A 142 -18.70 -11.20 3.43
N ILE A 143 -17.61 -10.44 3.36
CA ILE A 143 -17.08 -9.63 4.45
C ILE A 143 -17.49 -8.19 4.16
N ARG A 144 -18.48 -7.69 4.91
CA ARG A 144 -19.11 -6.38 4.73
C ARG A 144 -18.52 -5.28 5.61
N GLN A 145 -17.83 -5.66 6.67
CA GLN A 145 -17.09 -4.79 7.55
C GLN A 145 -15.96 -5.57 8.20
N LEU A 146 -14.79 -4.98 8.26
CA LEU A 146 -13.63 -5.58 8.87
C LEU A 146 -12.79 -4.54 9.61
N LYS A 147 -11.98 -5.01 10.55
CA LYS A 147 -10.90 -4.25 11.14
C LYS A 147 -9.58 -4.77 10.61
N LEU A 148 -8.89 -3.95 9.81
CA LEU A 148 -7.58 -4.26 9.25
C LEU A 148 -6.50 -4.00 10.30
N PHE A 149 -5.58 -4.93 10.50
CA PHE A 149 -4.47 -4.81 11.46
C PHE A 149 -3.11 -4.63 10.79
N GLU A 150 -2.90 -5.32 9.67
CA GLU A 150 -1.64 -5.28 8.96
C GLU A 150 -1.83 -5.63 7.48
N ILE A 151 -0.84 -5.29 6.68
CA ILE A 151 -0.70 -5.72 5.30
C ILE A 151 0.65 -6.43 5.19
N SER A 152 0.68 -7.63 4.63
CA SER A 152 1.90 -8.41 4.49
C SER A 152 2.35 -8.54 3.05
N LEU A 153 3.66 -8.45 2.84
CA LEU A 153 4.28 -9.01 1.63
C LEU A 153 4.36 -10.52 1.79
N VAL A 154 3.79 -11.26 0.83
CA VAL A 154 3.69 -12.73 0.88
C VAL A 154 4.17 -13.38 -0.40
N GLN A 155 4.52 -14.67 -0.33
CA GLN A 155 4.86 -15.48 -1.50
C GLN A 155 3.61 -15.90 -2.27
N VAL A 156 2.54 -16.20 -1.54
CA VAL A 156 1.24 -16.61 -2.10
C VAL A 156 0.15 -15.90 -1.30
N ALA A 157 -0.61 -15.05 -1.96
CA ALA A 157 -1.75 -14.38 -1.35
C ALA A 157 -3.00 -15.27 -1.34
N ALA A 158 -3.88 -15.08 -0.35
CA ALA A 158 -5.22 -15.67 -0.39
C ALA A 158 -6.05 -15.04 -1.51
N ASN A 159 -6.05 -13.72 -1.62
CA ASN A 159 -6.63 -13.00 -2.76
C ASN A 159 -5.59 -12.89 -3.87
N GLN A 160 -5.81 -13.63 -4.96
CA GLN A 160 -4.81 -13.75 -6.05
C GLN A 160 -4.60 -12.46 -6.85
N GLY A 161 -5.55 -11.53 -6.79
CA GLY A 161 -5.44 -10.19 -7.39
C GLY A 161 -4.72 -9.17 -6.50
N ALA A 162 -4.33 -9.54 -5.28
CA ALA A 162 -3.61 -8.66 -4.36
C ALA A 162 -2.11 -8.58 -4.73
N GLU A 163 -1.78 -7.65 -5.63
CA GLU A 163 -0.46 -7.54 -6.26
C GLU A 163 0.18 -6.17 -6.10
N VAL A 164 1.52 -6.18 -6.00
CA VAL A 164 2.35 -4.98 -6.11
C VAL A 164 2.46 -4.58 -7.58
N LEU A 165 1.99 -3.39 -7.91
CA LEU A 165 1.96 -2.87 -9.27
C LEU A 165 3.21 -2.07 -9.62
N GLU A 166 3.75 -1.33 -8.66
CA GLU A 166 4.90 -0.45 -8.86
C GLU A 166 5.85 -0.52 -7.67
N VAL A 167 7.14 -0.58 -7.97
CA VAL A 167 8.23 -0.42 -6.98
C VAL A 167 9.06 0.78 -7.41
N LYS A 168 9.03 1.86 -6.63
CA LYS A 168 9.85 3.03 -6.92
C LYS A 168 11.29 2.72 -6.58
N ALA A 169 12.12 2.55 -7.61
CA ALA A 169 13.54 2.53 -7.45
C ALA A 169 13.98 3.91 -6.94
N GLY A 170 14.46 3.98 -5.69
CA GLY A 170 15.09 5.18 -5.19
C GLY A 170 16.19 5.58 -6.16
N ARG A 171 16.10 6.74 -6.77
CA ARG A 171 17.24 7.33 -7.45
C ARG A 171 18.24 7.69 -6.35
N ALA A 172 19.21 6.84 -6.14
CA ALA A 172 20.43 7.26 -5.49
C ALA A 172 21.14 8.24 -6.43
N ILE A 173 20.68 9.48 -6.44
CA ILE A 173 21.53 10.57 -6.91
C ILE A 173 22.61 10.62 -5.84
N SER A 174 23.84 10.25 -6.20
CA SER A 174 24.95 10.37 -5.26
C SER A 174 25.02 11.83 -4.79
N LYS A 175 25.39 12.06 -3.52
CA LYS A 175 25.50 13.41 -2.95
C LYS A 175 26.33 14.32 -3.87
N ALA A 176 27.38 13.79 -4.51
CA ALA A 176 28.17 14.51 -5.50
C ALA A 176 27.39 14.92 -6.76
N ASN A 177 26.40 14.15 -7.18
CA ASN A 177 25.55 14.51 -8.31
C ASN A 177 24.41 15.46 -7.87
N GLU A 178 23.91 15.33 -6.65
CA GLU A 178 22.97 16.29 -6.06
C GLU A 178 23.61 17.68 -5.96
N ASP A 179 24.83 17.77 -5.46
CA ASP A 179 25.59 19.03 -5.38
C ASP A 179 25.81 19.66 -6.77
N LYS A 180 26.09 18.84 -7.79
CA LYS A 180 26.22 19.32 -9.19
C LYS A 180 24.91 19.86 -9.74
N ILE A 181 23.79 19.18 -9.47
CA ILE A 181 22.46 19.62 -9.90
C ILE A 181 22.09 20.91 -9.20
N ARG A 182 22.36 21.04 -7.90
CA ARG A 182 22.13 22.27 -7.14
C ARG A 182 22.92 23.43 -7.69
N THR A 183 24.23 23.26 -7.91
CA THR A 183 25.10 24.28 -8.49
C THR A 183 24.64 24.70 -9.89
N ALA A 184 24.22 23.75 -10.72
CA ALA A 184 23.67 24.06 -12.04
C ALA A 184 22.34 24.83 -11.96
N TYR A 185 21.47 24.51 -11.00
CA TYR A 185 20.22 25.20 -10.78
C TYR A 185 20.43 26.64 -10.30
N GLU A 186 21.39 26.86 -9.37
CA GLU A 186 21.78 28.20 -8.87
C GLU A 186 22.34 29.06 -10.01
N ALA A 187 23.26 28.48 -10.82
CA ALA A 187 23.81 29.18 -11.98
C ALA A 187 22.78 29.55 -13.04
N LEU A 188 21.78 28.70 -13.27
CA LEU A 188 20.64 28.99 -14.15
C LEU A 188 19.74 30.10 -13.59
N GLY A 189 19.55 30.16 -12.28
CA GLY A 189 18.83 31.23 -11.60
C GLY A 189 19.51 32.58 -11.80
N GLU A 190 20.82 32.67 -11.55
CA GLU A 190 21.63 33.89 -11.76
C GLU A 190 21.59 34.35 -13.23
N LEU A 191 21.62 33.40 -14.18
CA LEU A 191 21.54 33.72 -15.61
C LEU A 191 20.17 34.31 -16.00
N LEU A 192 19.09 33.76 -15.47
CA LEU A 192 17.72 34.24 -15.69
C LEU A 192 17.53 35.65 -15.10
N ASP A 193 18.04 35.90 -13.92
CA ASP A 193 17.97 37.22 -13.28
C ASP A 193 18.75 38.27 -14.10
N SER A 194 19.90 37.89 -14.72
CA SER A 194 20.70 38.79 -15.56
C SER A 194 20.06 39.15 -16.91
N ILE A 195 19.04 38.36 -17.36
CA ILE A 195 18.31 38.60 -18.63
C ILE A 195 17.07 39.46 -18.41
N THR A 196 16.62 39.57 -17.14
CA THR A 196 15.38 40.29 -16.77
C THR A 196 15.67 41.73 -16.28
N GLU A 197 16.94 42.15 -16.18
CA GLU A 197 17.35 43.56 -16.02
C GLU A 197 17.63 44.21 -17.42
#